data_46bc7a7e00ad6f3896fb867fabf96348
#
_entry.id   46bc7a7e00ad6f3896fb867fabf96348
#
_cell.length_a   1.000
_cell.length_b   1.000
_cell.length_c   1.000
_cell.angle_alpha   90.00
_cell.angle_beta   90.00
_cell.angle_gamma   90.00
#
_symmetry.space_group_name_H-M   'P 1'
#
loop_
_entity.id
_entity.type
_entity.pdbx_description
1 polymer ?
#
loop_
_entity_poly.entity_id
_entity_poly.type
_entity_poly.pdbx_seq_one_letter_code
_entity_poly.pdbx_strand_id
1 'polypeptide(L)'
;MPQRGFFAMARLIKTRAKKKGLPPGTLVHIGEKRAQGVSIAIIDYDETNISELEVKTLDQCFPFKESPTTTWINVEGLDADVIQKLGDCYGLHPLVLEDVLNTDQRPKMEDYGEYIYIVAKMLGERKERKGVEFFSEQISIILGKNFVISFQEGLKGDVFNHVRERIRSGKGKVRSMGPDYLAYSLMDAIVDNYFVILEAVGERIEDIEDELVSRPAPHTLKNIHELKREMIYLRKSVWPLREVVSGLERGGSPLIKQATALYLRDVYDHTVQVIDAIETSREMLSGMLDIYLSSLSNRLNEIMKFLTIIGTIFIPLTFVVGIYGMNFDIMPELRWRHGYFIVLAGMFMAAISMLFYFRRKKWI
;
A
#
# COMPACT_ATOMS: atom_id res chain seq x y z
N MET A 1 -5.32 -23.30 -14.14
CA MET A 1 -4.23 -23.00 -13.18
C MET A 1 -4.56 -21.67 -12.53
N PRO A 2 -4.75 -21.59 -11.22
CA PRO A 2 -5.16 -20.35 -10.57
C PRO A 2 -4.01 -19.34 -10.61
N GLN A 3 -4.28 -18.19 -11.21
CA GLN A 3 -3.43 -17.00 -11.16
C GLN A 3 -3.34 -16.55 -9.70
N ARG A 4 -2.22 -16.82 -9.04
CA ARG A 4 -1.83 -16.14 -7.82
C ARG A 4 -1.39 -14.74 -8.24
N GLY A 5 -2.36 -13.83 -8.33
CA GLY A 5 -2.14 -12.42 -8.56
C GLY A 5 -1.84 -11.72 -7.24
N PHE A 6 -0.90 -10.85 -7.31
CA PHE A 6 -0.73 -9.59 -6.56
C PHE A 6 -1.12 -9.63 -5.10
N PHE A 7 -0.17 -9.33 -4.23
CA PHE A 7 -0.16 -9.62 -2.82
C PHE A 7 -0.47 -11.09 -2.56
N ALA A 8 0.55 -11.90 -2.39
CA ALA A 8 0.36 -13.00 -1.45
C ALA A 8 -0.28 -12.31 -0.24
N MET A 9 -1.61 -12.44 -0.11
CA MET A 9 -2.39 -11.79 0.96
C MET A 9 -1.53 -11.86 2.20
N ALA A 10 -0.87 -10.76 2.57
CA ALA A 10 -0.36 -10.63 3.91
C ALA A 10 -1.61 -10.86 4.74
N ARG A 11 -1.75 -12.06 5.30
CA ARG A 11 -2.89 -12.39 6.13
C ARG A 11 -2.95 -11.25 7.11
N LEU A 12 -4.08 -10.54 7.17
CA LEU A 12 -4.28 -9.39 8.05
C LEU A 12 -3.92 -9.71 9.51
N ILE A 13 -3.75 -10.99 9.81
CA ILE A 13 -3.26 -11.54 11.06
C ILE A 13 -2.32 -12.70 10.70
N LYS A 14 -1.02 -12.48 10.84
CA LYS A 14 -0.02 -13.57 10.74
C LYS A 14 -0.22 -14.53 11.92
N THR A 15 0.06 -15.80 11.69
CA THR A 15 -0.29 -16.88 12.62
C THR A 15 0.52 -16.75 13.92
N ARG A 16 -0.06 -16.17 14.96
CA ARG A 16 0.47 -16.21 16.34
C ARG A 16 0.38 -17.61 16.99
N ALA A 17 -0.10 -18.60 16.26
CA ALA A 17 -0.29 -19.96 16.77
C ALA A 17 0.99 -20.63 17.28
N LYS A 18 2.17 -20.23 16.75
CA LYS A 18 3.47 -20.75 17.21
C LYS A 18 3.82 -20.31 18.65
N LYS A 19 3.22 -19.23 19.16
CA LYS A 19 3.48 -18.68 20.51
C LYS A 19 2.49 -19.12 21.56
N LYS A 20 1.41 -19.83 21.18
CA LYS A 20 0.37 -20.22 22.12
C LYS A 20 0.95 -21.13 23.21
N GLY A 21 0.97 -20.64 24.46
CA GLY A 21 1.43 -21.38 25.63
C GLY A 21 2.93 -21.21 25.98
N LEU A 22 3.68 -20.42 25.23
CA LEU A 22 5.07 -20.10 25.60
C LEU A 22 5.11 -18.94 26.61
N PRO A 23 6.09 -18.94 27.54
CA PRO A 23 6.29 -17.84 28.48
C PRO A 23 6.58 -16.51 27.76
N PRO A 24 6.22 -15.35 28.35
CA PRO A 24 6.65 -14.04 27.86
C PRO A 24 8.19 -13.95 27.78
N GLY A 25 8.72 -13.28 26.76
CA GLY A 25 10.16 -13.16 26.53
C GLY A 25 10.78 -14.35 25.78
N THR A 26 9.98 -15.36 25.36
CA THR A 26 10.50 -16.46 24.54
C THR A 26 10.81 -15.98 23.13
N LEU A 27 12.06 -16.16 22.71
CA LEU A 27 12.56 -15.72 21.41
C LEU A 27 12.14 -16.69 20.31
N VAL A 28 11.03 -16.40 19.66
CA VAL A 28 10.52 -17.15 18.50
C VAL A 28 10.24 -16.21 17.36
N HIS A 29 10.85 -16.45 16.20
CA HIS A 29 10.57 -15.67 15.03
C HIS A 29 9.12 -15.87 14.55
N ILE A 30 8.36 -14.78 14.52
CA ILE A 30 6.99 -14.71 13.99
C ILE A 30 7.01 -13.86 12.75
N GLY A 31 6.68 -14.47 11.62
CA GLY A 31 6.70 -13.85 10.31
C GLY A 31 7.32 -14.76 9.27
N GLU A 32 7.53 -14.23 8.08
CA GLU A 32 8.27 -14.91 7.03
C GLU A 32 9.76 -14.71 7.26
N LYS A 33 10.56 -15.81 7.31
CA LYS A 33 12.02 -15.67 7.27
C LYS A 33 12.42 -15.18 5.89
N ARG A 34 12.86 -13.92 5.82
CA ARG A 34 13.20 -13.24 4.57
C ARG A 34 14.68 -13.29 4.22
N ALA A 35 15.54 -13.39 5.24
CA ALA A 35 16.99 -13.56 5.08
C ALA A 35 17.44 -14.98 5.40
N GLN A 36 18.48 -15.47 4.70
CA GLN A 36 19.13 -16.74 4.98
C GLN A 36 20.28 -16.62 6.00
N GLY A 37 20.65 -15.40 6.40
CA GLY A 37 21.72 -15.11 7.34
C GLY A 37 21.55 -13.73 7.95
N VAL A 38 22.39 -13.42 8.95
CA VAL A 38 22.44 -12.10 9.58
C VAL A 38 23.69 -11.38 9.11
N SER A 39 23.54 -10.14 8.67
CA SER A 39 24.63 -9.21 8.39
C SER A 39 24.57 -8.06 9.38
N ILE A 40 25.72 -7.69 9.94
CA ILE A 40 25.83 -6.58 10.90
C ILE A 40 26.88 -5.61 10.39
N ALA A 41 26.48 -4.35 10.26
CA ALA A 41 27.38 -3.25 9.92
C ALA A 41 27.39 -2.23 11.07
N ILE A 42 28.57 -1.74 11.42
CA ILE A 42 28.76 -0.70 12.42
C ILE A 42 29.31 0.54 11.73
N ILE A 43 28.72 1.68 12.03
CA ILE A 43 29.24 2.99 11.68
C ILE A 43 29.43 3.76 12.99
N ASP A 44 30.67 3.96 13.38
CA ASP A 44 31.04 4.71 14.57
C ASP A 44 31.65 6.06 14.17
N TYR A 45 31.18 7.16 14.75
CA TYR A 45 31.58 8.48 14.29
C TYR A 45 31.53 9.54 15.40
N ASP A 46 32.34 10.56 15.20
CA ASP A 46 32.29 11.83 15.89
C ASP A 46 32.28 12.99 14.86
N GLU A 47 32.48 14.22 15.30
CA GLU A 47 32.50 15.40 14.40
C GLU A 47 33.58 15.31 13.32
N THR A 48 34.70 14.65 13.60
CA THR A 48 35.90 14.62 12.76
C THR A 48 36.19 13.27 12.14
N ASN A 49 35.89 12.19 12.84
CA ASN A 49 36.27 10.84 12.48
C ASN A 49 35.05 9.98 12.13
N ILE A 50 35.27 8.97 11.31
CA ILE A 50 34.31 7.90 11.01
C ILE A 50 35.06 6.58 10.89
N SER A 51 34.47 5.53 11.42
CA SER A 51 34.93 4.16 11.27
C SER A 51 33.75 3.29 10.82
N GLU A 52 33.94 2.51 9.78
CA GLU A 52 32.94 1.55 9.29
C GLU A 52 33.50 0.15 9.42
N LEU A 53 32.69 -0.76 9.94
CA LEU A 53 33.07 -2.15 10.17
C LEU A 53 31.93 -3.08 9.77
N GLU A 54 32.23 -4.05 8.88
CA GLU A 54 31.39 -5.23 8.72
C GLU A 54 31.76 -6.25 9.79
N VAL A 55 30.80 -6.58 10.63
CA VAL A 55 30.98 -7.44 11.80
C VAL A 55 31.09 -8.89 11.37
N LYS A 56 32.20 -9.55 11.74
CA LYS A 56 32.40 -10.98 11.50
C LYS A 56 32.00 -11.82 12.72
N THR A 57 32.20 -11.28 13.92
CA THR A 57 31.87 -11.93 15.20
C THR A 57 31.16 -10.92 16.10
N LEU A 58 30.14 -11.35 16.83
CA LEU A 58 29.31 -10.47 17.67
C LEU A 58 30.09 -9.71 18.72
N ASP A 59 31.21 -10.28 19.19
CA ASP A 59 32.09 -9.66 20.22
C ASP A 59 32.64 -8.31 19.74
N GLN A 60 32.72 -8.09 18.43
CA GLN A 60 33.13 -6.81 17.83
C GLN A 60 32.13 -5.66 18.10
N CYS A 61 30.85 -5.98 18.42
CA CYS A 61 29.84 -4.98 18.74
C CYS A 61 29.95 -4.47 20.17
N PHE A 62 30.52 -5.25 21.11
CA PHE A 62 30.44 -5.00 22.54
C PHE A 62 31.20 -3.74 22.99
N PRO A 63 32.39 -3.41 22.47
CA PRO A 63 33.14 -2.22 22.90
C PRO A 63 32.39 -0.90 22.61
N PHE A 64 31.47 -0.90 21.62
CA PHE A 64 30.78 0.30 21.23
C PHE A 64 29.65 0.73 22.19
N LYS A 65 29.25 -0.12 23.13
CA LYS A 65 28.26 0.21 24.17
C LYS A 65 28.67 1.42 25.01
N GLU A 66 29.95 1.52 25.33
CA GLU A 66 30.52 2.55 26.21
C GLU A 66 31.42 3.53 25.42
N SER A 67 31.39 3.50 24.11
CA SER A 67 32.15 4.44 23.27
C SER A 67 31.75 5.88 23.57
N PRO A 68 32.68 6.84 23.61
CA PRO A 68 32.35 8.26 23.73
C PRO A 68 31.76 8.85 22.43
N THR A 69 31.82 8.12 21.33
CA THR A 69 31.36 8.46 20.01
C THR A 69 29.89 8.04 19.79
N THR A 70 29.31 8.43 18.69
CA THR A 70 27.96 7.94 18.26
C THR A 70 28.13 6.70 17.40
N THR A 71 27.54 5.59 17.82
CA THR A 71 27.61 4.31 17.10
C THR A 71 26.26 3.92 16.52
N TRP A 72 26.23 3.60 15.24
CA TRP A 72 25.09 2.96 14.59
C TRP A 72 25.41 1.50 14.27
N ILE A 73 24.65 0.59 14.88
CA ILE A 73 24.71 -0.85 14.60
C ILE A 73 23.50 -1.23 13.78
N ASN A 74 23.71 -1.53 12.50
CA ASN A 74 22.65 -1.98 11.59
C ASN A 74 22.68 -3.51 11.47
N VAL A 75 21.60 -4.17 11.88
CA VAL A 75 21.43 -5.63 11.85
C VAL A 75 20.41 -5.99 10.78
N GLU A 76 20.85 -6.64 9.72
CA GLU A 76 20.02 -7.13 8.62
C GLU A 76 19.85 -8.64 8.75
N GLY A 77 18.60 -9.11 8.84
CA GLY A 77 18.24 -10.48 9.14
C GLY A 77 18.03 -10.70 10.64
N LEU A 78 16.99 -11.48 10.96
CA LEU A 78 16.58 -11.72 12.34
C LEU A 78 16.88 -13.18 12.74
N ASP A 79 17.87 -13.33 13.62
CA ASP A 79 18.22 -14.61 14.23
C ASP A 79 18.14 -14.50 15.76
N ALA A 80 17.52 -15.49 16.41
CA ALA A 80 17.23 -15.45 17.82
C ALA A 80 18.50 -15.42 18.68
N ASP A 81 19.54 -16.17 18.32
CA ASP A 81 20.78 -16.25 19.08
C ASP A 81 21.59 -14.95 18.99
N VAL A 82 21.58 -14.33 17.79
CA VAL A 82 22.23 -13.04 17.55
C VAL A 82 21.55 -11.94 18.35
N ILE A 83 20.20 -11.89 18.29
CA ILE A 83 19.40 -10.88 19.01
C ILE A 83 19.54 -11.06 20.53
N GLN A 84 19.54 -12.31 21.02
CA GLN A 84 19.75 -12.58 22.45
C GLN A 84 21.11 -12.05 22.94
N LYS A 85 22.20 -12.36 22.24
CA LYS A 85 23.53 -11.92 22.61
C LYS A 85 23.72 -10.40 22.58
N LEU A 86 23.14 -9.73 21.54
CA LEU A 86 23.12 -8.27 21.51
C LEU A 86 22.29 -7.71 22.67
N GLY A 87 21.15 -8.33 22.96
CA GLY A 87 20.26 -7.94 24.04
C GLY A 87 20.97 -8.04 25.40
N ASP A 88 21.67 -9.13 25.67
CA ASP A 88 22.43 -9.35 26.92
C ASP A 88 23.54 -8.31 27.05
N CYS A 89 24.26 -8.01 25.95
CA CYS A 89 25.32 -7.01 25.95
C CYS A 89 24.79 -5.59 26.21
N TYR A 90 23.75 -5.19 25.51
CA TYR A 90 23.21 -3.83 25.57
C TYR A 90 22.18 -3.65 26.71
N GLY A 91 21.85 -4.70 27.46
CA GLY A 91 20.91 -4.65 28.58
C GLY A 91 19.47 -4.47 28.14
N LEU A 92 19.09 -5.04 26.98
CA LEU A 92 17.74 -4.91 26.45
C LEU A 92 16.78 -5.87 27.16
N HIS A 93 15.57 -5.39 27.44
CA HIS A 93 14.56 -6.19 28.10
C HIS A 93 14.11 -7.38 27.25
N PRO A 94 13.88 -8.59 27.79
CA PRO A 94 13.49 -9.77 27.02
C PRO A 94 12.24 -9.58 26.15
N LEU A 95 11.27 -8.76 26.58
CA LEU A 95 10.09 -8.44 25.79
C LEU A 95 10.42 -7.60 24.53
N VAL A 96 11.44 -6.75 24.60
CA VAL A 96 11.92 -5.99 23.42
C VAL A 96 12.51 -6.96 22.40
N LEU A 97 13.35 -7.92 22.85
CA LEU A 97 13.95 -8.92 21.97
C LEU A 97 12.88 -9.82 21.33
N GLU A 98 11.84 -10.16 22.10
CA GLU A 98 10.67 -10.87 21.60
C GLU A 98 9.95 -10.07 20.50
N ASP A 99 9.80 -8.77 20.70
CA ASP A 99 9.11 -7.89 19.76
C ASP A 99 9.93 -7.60 18.50
N VAL A 100 11.25 -7.55 18.59
CA VAL A 100 12.16 -7.50 17.42
C VAL A 100 11.93 -8.72 16.52
N LEU A 101 11.80 -9.93 17.12
CA LEU A 101 11.54 -11.17 16.36
C LEU A 101 10.11 -11.32 15.88
N ASN A 102 9.18 -10.50 16.37
CA ASN A 102 7.79 -10.51 15.94
C ASN A 102 7.54 -9.42 14.88
N THR A 103 7.73 -9.77 13.62
CA THR A 103 7.67 -8.81 12.50
C THR A 103 6.26 -8.35 12.11
N ASP A 104 5.25 -8.63 12.95
CA ASP A 104 3.85 -8.20 12.76
C ASP A 104 3.42 -7.17 13.83
N GLN A 105 4.38 -6.51 14.48
CA GLN A 105 4.10 -5.44 15.43
C GLN A 105 3.52 -4.21 14.73
N ARG A 106 2.66 -3.51 15.47
CA ARG A 106 2.25 -2.15 15.08
C ARG A 106 3.37 -1.17 15.43
N PRO A 107 3.54 -0.09 14.68
CA PRO A 107 4.41 1.00 15.11
C PRO A 107 4.10 1.38 16.57
N LYS A 108 5.13 1.44 17.39
CA LYS A 108 5.05 1.79 18.81
C LYS A 108 6.36 2.36 19.31
N MET A 109 6.31 3.06 20.43
CA MET A 109 7.47 3.55 21.16
C MET A 109 7.32 3.20 22.63
N GLU A 110 8.40 2.73 23.26
CA GLU A 110 8.48 2.40 24.68
C GLU A 110 9.78 2.96 25.24
N ASP A 111 9.68 3.78 26.28
CA ASP A 111 10.84 4.34 27.00
C ASP A 111 11.17 3.48 28.22
N TYR A 112 12.37 2.91 28.25
CA TYR A 112 12.92 2.09 29.34
C TYR A 112 13.89 2.88 30.25
N GLY A 113 14.00 4.19 30.02
CA GLY A 113 14.89 5.08 30.78
C GLY A 113 16.34 5.06 30.28
N GLU A 114 16.97 3.91 30.17
CA GLU A 114 18.33 3.75 29.63
C GLU A 114 18.36 3.70 28.09
N TYR A 115 17.26 3.33 27.47
CA TYR A 115 17.07 3.31 26.03
C TYR A 115 15.60 3.48 25.65
N ILE A 116 15.35 3.96 24.45
CA ILE A 116 14.01 4.01 23.83
C ILE A 116 13.93 2.93 22.75
N TYR A 117 12.88 2.13 22.81
CA TYR A 117 12.54 1.15 21.78
C TYR A 117 11.47 1.71 20.84
N ILE A 118 11.74 1.69 19.55
CA ILE A 118 10.86 2.21 18.50
C ILE A 118 10.64 1.11 17.48
N VAL A 119 9.38 0.89 17.11
CA VAL A 119 8.97 0.03 15.99
C VAL A 119 8.34 0.89 14.92
N ALA A 120 8.82 0.77 13.70
CA ALA A 120 8.25 1.39 12.51
C ALA A 120 8.07 0.35 11.39
N LYS A 121 7.39 0.73 10.32
CA LYS A 121 7.26 -0.07 9.11
C LYS A 121 7.95 0.65 7.95
N MET A 122 9.01 0.09 7.44
CA MET A 122 9.62 0.53 6.20
C MET A 122 8.83 -0.06 5.03
N LEU A 123 8.39 0.79 4.11
CA LEU A 123 7.69 0.41 2.90
C LEU A 123 8.68 0.40 1.74
N GLY A 124 8.49 -0.51 0.82
CA GLY A 124 9.31 -0.58 -0.38
C GLY A 124 8.49 -1.03 -1.57
N GLU A 125 9.03 -0.80 -2.75
CA GLU A 125 8.47 -1.29 -4.00
C GLU A 125 9.43 -2.31 -4.65
N ARG A 126 8.82 -3.31 -5.30
CA ARG A 126 9.54 -4.27 -6.13
C ARG A 126 8.92 -4.26 -7.51
N LYS A 127 9.74 -3.99 -8.53
CA LYS A 127 9.30 -4.13 -9.92
C LYS A 127 9.25 -5.61 -10.28
N GLU A 128 8.06 -6.10 -10.56
CA GLU A 128 7.81 -7.45 -11.07
C GLU A 128 7.40 -7.40 -12.55
N ARG A 129 7.41 -8.58 -13.22
CA ARG A 129 6.97 -8.69 -14.64
C ARG A 129 5.53 -8.22 -14.88
N LYS A 130 4.71 -8.08 -13.82
CA LYS A 130 3.28 -7.74 -13.89
C LYS A 130 2.94 -6.38 -13.26
N GLY A 131 3.93 -5.58 -12.90
CA GLY A 131 3.73 -4.27 -12.27
C GLY A 131 4.60 -4.07 -11.04
N VAL A 132 4.25 -3.05 -10.25
CA VAL A 132 4.92 -2.72 -9.00
C VAL A 132 4.21 -3.43 -7.86
N GLU A 133 4.94 -4.19 -7.05
CA GLU A 133 4.47 -4.79 -5.80
C GLU A 133 5.04 -4.00 -4.63
N PHE A 134 4.18 -3.51 -3.75
CA PHE A 134 4.60 -2.90 -2.50
C PHE A 134 4.81 -3.96 -1.42
N PHE A 135 5.87 -3.82 -0.67
CA PHE A 135 6.12 -4.66 0.50
C PHE A 135 6.35 -3.81 1.74
N SER A 136 6.24 -4.43 2.90
CA SER A 136 6.54 -3.79 4.18
C SER A 136 7.49 -4.66 4.96
N GLU A 137 8.44 -4.01 5.59
CA GLU A 137 9.44 -4.57 6.49
C GLU A 137 9.32 -3.92 7.86
N GLN A 138 9.40 -4.71 8.93
CA GLN A 138 9.48 -4.15 10.26
C GLN A 138 10.90 -3.67 10.53
N ILE A 139 10.98 -2.45 11.03
CA ILE A 139 12.20 -1.90 11.57
C ILE A 139 12.01 -1.72 13.07
N SER A 140 12.99 -2.20 13.83
CA SER A 140 13.09 -1.99 15.28
C SER A 140 14.32 -1.15 15.56
N ILE A 141 14.16 0.01 16.19
CA ILE A 141 15.24 0.94 16.50
C ILE A 141 15.38 1.01 18.03
N ILE A 142 16.59 0.82 18.53
CA ILE A 142 16.95 1.04 19.91
C ILE A 142 17.82 2.29 19.98
N LEU A 143 17.34 3.31 20.64
CA LEU A 143 18.09 4.54 20.91
C LEU A 143 18.65 4.52 22.33
N GLY A 144 19.95 4.40 22.48
CA GLY A 144 20.66 4.49 23.75
C GLY A 144 21.39 5.83 23.91
N LYS A 145 22.18 5.94 24.98
CA LYS A 145 22.88 7.18 25.31
C LYS A 145 23.94 7.61 24.28
N ASN A 146 24.63 6.65 23.65
CA ASN A 146 25.69 6.88 22.66
C ASN A 146 25.58 5.95 21.45
N PHE A 147 24.50 5.17 21.32
CA PHE A 147 24.32 4.21 20.24
C PHE A 147 22.89 4.21 19.71
N VAL A 148 22.77 3.78 18.46
CA VAL A 148 21.51 3.39 17.83
C VAL A 148 21.68 1.99 17.26
N ILE A 149 20.78 1.06 17.58
CA ILE A 149 20.74 -0.25 16.94
C ILE A 149 19.47 -0.33 16.09
N SER A 150 19.61 -0.66 14.82
CA SER A 150 18.48 -0.92 13.92
C SER A 150 18.43 -2.38 13.53
N PHE A 151 17.29 -3.04 13.71
CA PHE A 151 17.02 -4.41 13.29
C PHE A 151 16.06 -4.40 12.09
N GLN A 152 16.44 -5.11 11.03
CA GLN A 152 15.69 -5.23 9.79
C GLN A 152 15.45 -6.71 9.47
N GLU A 153 14.37 -7.03 8.75
CA GLU A 153 14.06 -8.43 8.37
C GLU A 153 15.03 -8.97 7.28
N GLY A 154 15.82 -8.08 6.66
CA GLY A 154 16.84 -8.43 5.68
C GLY A 154 16.31 -8.50 4.24
N LEU A 155 15.35 -7.69 3.89
CA LEU A 155 15.00 -7.43 2.50
C LEU A 155 16.09 -6.57 1.85
N LYS A 156 16.41 -6.87 0.59
CA LYS A 156 17.44 -6.13 -0.13
C LYS A 156 16.97 -4.69 -0.41
N GLY A 157 17.80 -3.74 -0.02
CA GLY A 157 17.62 -2.31 -0.25
C GLY A 157 16.80 -1.66 0.86
N ASP A 158 17.49 -0.96 1.76
CA ASP A 158 16.85 -0.11 2.76
C ASP A 158 16.81 1.36 2.29
N VAL A 159 16.09 2.20 3.03
CA VAL A 159 15.95 3.64 2.75
C VAL A 159 17.08 4.47 3.37
N PHE A 160 18.05 3.85 4.02
CA PHE A 160 19.05 4.54 4.83
C PHE A 160 20.32 4.96 4.10
N ASN A 161 20.44 4.70 2.80
CA ASN A 161 21.63 5.07 2.04
C ASN A 161 21.95 6.56 2.14
N HIS A 162 20.95 7.43 2.12
CA HIS A 162 21.16 8.89 2.27
C HIS A 162 21.65 9.25 3.67
N VAL A 163 21.25 8.50 4.72
CA VAL A 163 21.75 8.69 6.08
C VAL A 163 23.24 8.29 6.15
N ARG A 164 23.60 7.12 5.57
CA ARG A 164 24.99 6.67 5.47
C ARG A 164 25.87 7.67 4.72
N GLU A 165 25.39 8.19 3.60
CA GLU A 165 26.12 9.21 2.82
C GLU A 165 26.30 10.53 3.59
N ARG A 166 25.28 10.98 4.34
CA ARG A 166 25.39 12.16 5.21
C ARG A 166 26.44 11.96 6.29
N ILE A 167 26.48 10.77 6.91
CA ILE A 167 27.50 10.43 7.90
C ILE A 167 28.90 10.41 7.26
N ARG A 168 29.08 9.75 6.11
CA ARG A 168 30.36 9.65 5.40
C ARG A 168 30.90 11.00 4.97
N SER A 169 30.05 11.81 4.37
CA SER A 169 30.44 13.13 3.85
C SER A 169 30.59 14.22 4.91
N GLY A 170 30.12 13.97 6.15
CA GLY A 170 30.07 14.98 7.20
C GLY A 170 29.12 16.14 6.90
N LYS A 171 28.24 16.00 5.90
CA LYS A 171 27.28 17.03 5.55
C LYS A 171 26.12 17.10 6.54
N GLY A 172 25.67 18.31 6.84
CA GLY A 172 24.57 18.55 7.77
C GLY A 172 24.99 18.40 9.22
N LYS A 173 24.06 18.02 10.08
CA LYS A 173 24.24 18.00 11.53
C LYS A 173 24.44 16.59 12.12
N VAL A 174 24.41 15.54 11.29
CA VAL A 174 24.41 14.15 11.79
C VAL A 174 25.63 13.82 12.62
N ARG A 175 26.82 14.38 12.30
CA ARG A 175 28.04 14.14 13.08
C ARG A 175 28.17 15.03 14.32
N SER A 176 27.60 16.23 14.31
CA SER A 176 27.69 17.20 15.41
C SER A 176 26.59 17.03 16.46
N MET A 177 25.55 16.26 16.15
CA MET A 177 24.47 15.93 17.08
C MET A 177 24.60 14.47 17.53
N GLY A 178 23.95 14.11 18.61
CA GLY A 178 24.10 12.79 19.22
C GLY A 178 23.26 11.68 18.55
N PRO A 179 23.17 10.52 19.21
CA PRO A 179 22.42 9.36 18.70
C PRO A 179 20.93 9.63 18.54
N ASP A 180 20.36 10.56 19.30
CA ASP A 180 18.97 11.00 19.14
C ASP A 180 18.73 11.63 17.76
N TYR A 181 19.68 12.41 17.25
CA TYR A 181 19.58 12.95 15.89
C TYR A 181 19.76 11.87 14.82
N LEU A 182 20.57 10.85 15.09
CA LEU A 182 20.67 9.68 14.21
C LEU A 182 19.35 8.92 14.17
N ALA A 183 18.74 8.65 15.32
CA ALA A 183 17.42 7.99 15.40
C ALA A 183 16.35 8.81 14.67
N TYR A 184 16.34 10.15 14.85
CA TYR A 184 15.51 11.05 14.05
C TYR A 184 15.78 10.86 12.55
N SER A 185 17.06 10.87 12.12
CA SER A 185 17.40 10.76 10.70
C SER A 185 16.97 9.43 10.06
N LEU A 186 16.94 8.35 10.83
CA LEU A 186 16.40 7.06 10.37
C LEU A 186 14.88 7.11 10.24
N MET A 187 14.19 7.72 11.21
CA MET A 187 12.73 7.90 11.17
C MET A 187 12.30 8.81 10.02
N ASP A 188 13.02 9.91 9.80
CA ASP A 188 12.86 10.85 8.70
C ASP A 188 12.95 10.14 7.34
N ALA A 189 14.01 9.34 7.13
CA ALA A 189 14.19 8.56 5.90
C ALA A 189 13.05 7.55 5.66
N ILE A 190 12.48 6.98 6.72
CA ILE A 190 11.32 6.08 6.61
C ILE A 190 10.09 6.87 6.16
N VAL A 191 9.84 8.04 6.76
CA VAL A 191 8.67 8.88 6.46
C VAL A 191 8.79 9.51 5.06
N ASP A 192 9.98 9.97 4.67
CA ASP A 192 10.25 10.46 3.32
C ASP A 192 9.93 9.40 2.25
N ASN A 193 10.29 8.15 2.52
CA ASN A 193 10.01 7.07 1.59
C ASN A 193 8.50 6.78 1.45
N TYR A 194 7.67 7.14 2.42
CA TYR A 194 6.22 7.01 2.26
C TYR A 194 5.66 7.94 1.19
N PHE A 195 6.25 9.12 0.99
CA PHE A 195 5.87 10.02 -0.11
C PHE A 195 6.18 9.39 -1.47
N VAL A 196 7.35 8.75 -1.61
CA VAL A 196 7.70 8.02 -2.85
C VAL A 196 6.68 6.92 -3.17
N ILE A 197 6.26 6.17 -2.16
CA ILE A 197 5.23 5.12 -2.33
C ILE A 197 3.87 5.73 -2.68
N LEU A 198 3.50 6.88 -2.08
CA LEU A 198 2.24 7.56 -2.37
C LEU A 198 2.23 8.17 -3.77
N GLU A 199 3.36 8.66 -4.27
CA GLU A 199 3.50 9.13 -5.65
C GLU A 199 3.21 7.99 -6.65
N ALA A 200 3.85 6.83 -6.47
CA ALA A 200 3.59 5.65 -7.29
C ALA A 200 2.13 5.13 -7.19
N VAL A 201 1.49 5.29 -6.04
CA VAL A 201 0.06 5.00 -5.87
C VAL A 201 -0.80 6.01 -6.61
N GLY A 202 -0.45 7.30 -6.56
CA GLY A 202 -1.13 8.38 -7.28
C GLY A 202 -1.18 8.12 -8.78
N GLU A 203 -0.02 7.81 -9.39
CA GLU A 203 0.07 7.45 -10.81
C GLU A 203 -0.88 6.28 -11.17
N ARG A 204 -0.93 5.24 -10.34
CA ARG A 204 -1.84 4.10 -10.55
C ARG A 204 -3.31 4.47 -10.41
N ILE A 205 -3.64 5.43 -9.56
CA ILE A 205 -5.01 5.96 -9.41
C ILE A 205 -5.40 6.70 -10.68
N GLU A 206 -4.53 7.57 -11.21
CA GLU A 206 -4.76 8.31 -12.45
C GLU A 206 -4.95 7.37 -13.65
N ASP A 207 -4.10 6.34 -13.79
CA ASP A 207 -4.24 5.32 -14.84
C ASP A 207 -5.62 4.61 -14.80
N ILE A 208 -6.10 4.28 -13.58
CA ILE A 208 -7.40 3.64 -13.39
C ILE A 208 -8.54 4.62 -13.70
N GLU A 209 -8.40 5.91 -13.37
CA GLU A 209 -9.39 6.94 -13.67
C GLU A 209 -9.54 7.14 -15.17
N ASP A 210 -8.44 7.24 -15.89
CA ASP A 210 -8.42 7.35 -17.35
C ASP A 210 -9.07 6.15 -18.04
N GLU A 211 -8.77 4.93 -17.56
CA GLU A 211 -9.39 3.70 -18.04
C GLU A 211 -10.92 3.69 -17.78
N LEU A 212 -11.32 4.15 -16.59
CA LEU A 212 -12.72 4.20 -16.17
C LEU A 212 -13.55 5.14 -17.03
N VAL A 213 -12.98 6.28 -17.39
CA VAL A 213 -13.65 7.29 -18.25
C VAL A 213 -13.69 6.84 -19.70
N SER A 214 -12.61 6.26 -20.22
CA SER A 214 -12.50 5.88 -21.63
C SER A 214 -13.27 4.60 -21.96
N ARG A 215 -12.98 3.50 -21.28
CA ARG A 215 -13.59 2.17 -21.54
C ARG A 215 -13.52 1.28 -20.31
N PRO A 216 -14.45 1.41 -19.36
CA PRO A 216 -14.46 0.57 -18.19
C PRO A 216 -14.57 -0.92 -18.54
N ALA A 217 -13.65 -1.71 -18.03
CA ALA A 217 -13.56 -3.15 -18.27
C ALA A 217 -13.65 -3.94 -16.95
N PRO A 218 -13.90 -5.25 -16.96
CA PRO A 218 -13.95 -6.05 -15.73
C PRO A 218 -12.66 -6.04 -14.91
N HIS A 219 -11.50 -5.82 -15.55
CA HIS A 219 -10.22 -5.72 -14.83
C HIS A 219 -10.06 -4.39 -14.11
N THR A 220 -10.69 -3.30 -14.57
CA THR A 220 -10.69 -2.00 -13.90
C THR A 220 -11.26 -2.11 -12.50
N LEU A 221 -12.39 -2.81 -12.32
CA LEU A 221 -12.96 -3.08 -11.01
C LEU A 221 -12.00 -3.86 -10.10
N LYS A 222 -11.30 -4.84 -10.65
CA LYS A 222 -10.31 -5.62 -9.90
C LYS A 222 -9.15 -4.72 -9.44
N ASN A 223 -8.63 -3.88 -10.32
CA ASN A 223 -7.54 -2.94 -10.02
C ASN A 223 -7.94 -1.96 -8.90
N ILE A 224 -9.16 -1.40 -8.95
CA ILE A 224 -9.71 -0.53 -7.88
C ILE A 224 -9.73 -1.29 -6.54
N HIS A 225 -10.22 -2.53 -6.52
CA HIS A 225 -10.27 -3.32 -5.29
C HIS A 225 -8.89 -3.69 -4.74
N GLU A 226 -7.93 -4.00 -5.61
CA GLU A 226 -6.54 -4.28 -5.22
C GLU A 226 -5.91 -3.03 -4.60
N LEU A 227 -6.01 -1.90 -5.26
CA LEU A 227 -5.44 -0.64 -4.78
C LEU A 227 -6.11 -0.18 -3.47
N LYS A 228 -7.43 -0.36 -3.33
CA LYS A 228 -8.15 -0.08 -2.07
C LYS A 228 -7.64 -0.93 -0.90
N ARG A 229 -7.26 -2.19 -1.14
CA ARG A 229 -6.63 -3.05 -0.12
C ARG A 229 -5.23 -2.58 0.23
N GLU A 230 -4.45 -2.14 -0.75
CA GLU A 230 -3.14 -1.54 -0.54
C GLU A 230 -3.24 -0.30 0.35
N MET A 231 -4.20 0.58 0.10
CA MET A 231 -4.45 1.77 0.94
C MET A 231 -4.80 1.40 2.39
N ILE A 232 -5.60 0.36 2.61
CA ILE A 232 -5.90 -0.12 3.97
C ILE A 232 -4.62 -0.61 4.67
N TYR A 233 -3.74 -1.27 3.93
CA TYR A 233 -2.47 -1.75 4.46
C TYR A 233 -1.51 -0.60 4.80
N LEU A 234 -1.35 0.37 3.89
CA LEU A 234 -0.57 1.59 4.10
C LEU A 234 -1.05 2.35 5.33
N ARG A 235 -2.36 2.56 5.44
CA ARG A 235 -2.96 3.20 6.62
C ARG A 235 -2.59 2.50 7.91
N LYS A 236 -2.68 1.17 7.97
CA LYS A 236 -2.33 0.39 9.17
C LYS A 236 -0.85 0.50 9.53
N SER A 237 0.01 0.68 8.54
CA SER A 237 1.45 0.83 8.72
C SER A 237 1.83 2.23 9.19
N VAL A 238 1.16 3.26 8.70
CA VAL A 238 1.52 4.67 8.94
C VAL A 238 0.76 5.29 10.11
N TRP A 239 -0.54 5.02 10.25
CA TRP A 239 -1.39 5.66 11.25
C TRP A 239 -0.83 5.63 12.70
N PRO A 240 -0.32 4.48 13.21
CA PRO A 240 0.22 4.45 14.56
C PRO A 240 1.55 5.20 14.69
N LEU A 241 2.26 5.47 13.58
CA LEU A 241 3.55 6.16 13.60
C LEU A 241 3.40 7.60 14.10
N ARG A 242 2.24 8.23 13.86
CA ARG A 242 1.92 9.56 14.41
C ARG A 242 2.04 9.61 15.92
N GLU A 243 1.56 8.58 16.62
CA GLU A 243 1.65 8.48 18.07
C GLU A 243 3.09 8.23 18.51
N VAL A 244 3.85 7.43 17.75
CA VAL A 244 5.26 7.18 17.99
C VAL A 244 6.06 8.48 17.92
N VAL A 245 5.93 9.22 16.83
CA VAL A 245 6.69 10.48 16.64
C VAL A 245 6.26 11.54 17.66
N SER A 246 4.95 11.66 17.96
CA SER A 246 4.45 12.55 19.01
C SER A 246 4.98 12.17 20.39
N GLY A 247 5.12 10.87 20.68
CA GLY A 247 5.71 10.38 21.91
C GLY A 247 7.20 10.71 22.03
N LEU A 248 7.95 10.60 20.95
CA LEU A 248 9.36 10.99 20.89
C LEU A 248 9.55 12.51 21.06
N GLU A 249 8.69 13.33 20.43
CA GLU A 249 8.74 14.80 20.54
C GLU A 249 8.43 15.28 21.96
N ARG A 250 7.38 14.72 22.59
CA ARG A 250 6.82 15.23 23.86
C ARG A 250 7.15 14.40 25.08
N GLY A 251 7.73 13.21 24.89
CA GLY A 251 7.91 12.21 25.95
C GLY A 251 8.86 12.61 27.07
N GLY A 252 9.61 13.69 26.92
CA GLY A 252 10.47 14.22 27.98
C GLY A 252 11.63 13.28 28.38
N SER A 253 11.96 12.27 27.56
CA SER A 253 13.08 11.39 27.81
C SER A 253 14.40 12.13 27.79
N PRO A 254 15.31 11.89 28.75
CA PRO A 254 16.64 12.51 28.76
C PRO A 254 17.50 12.09 27.56
N LEU A 255 17.12 11.04 26.84
CA LEU A 255 17.81 10.56 25.65
C LEU A 255 17.50 11.41 24.41
N ILE A 256 16.49 12.27 24.45
CA ILE A 256 16.13 13.17 23.32
C ILE A 256 16.40 14.61 23.74
N LYS A 257 17.35 15.22 23.07
CA LYS A 257 17.71 16.63 23.30
C LYS A 257 16.65 17.57 22.71
N GLN A 258 16.46 18.71 23.35
CA GLN A 258 15.52 19.73 22.89
C GLN A 258 15.79 20.20 21.44
N ALA A 259 17.07 20.20 21.03
CA ALA A 259 17.46 20.53 19.67
C ALA A 259 16.93 19.49 18.65
N THR A 260 16.88 18.21 19.00
CA THR A 260 16.36 17.13 18.15
C THR A 260 14.85 17.12 18.14
N ALA A 261 14.18 17.50 19.24
CA ALA A 261 12.72 17.56 19.30
C ALA A 261 12.09 18.48 18.23
N LEU A 262 12.80 19.56 17.81
CA LEU A 262 12.36 20.42 16.71
C LEU A 262 12.30 19.68 15.37
N TYR A 263 13.24 18.78 15.12
CA TYR A 263 13.24 17.95 13.90
C TYR A 263 12.21 16.83 13.95
N LEU A 264 11.97 16.26 15.14
CA LEU A 264 10.89 15.28 15.33
C LEU A 264 9.51 15.88 15.08
N ARG A 265 9.31 17.18 15.34
CA ARG A 265 8.07 17.89 14.98
C ARG A 265 7.87 17.92 13.47
N ASP A 266 8.91 18.14 12.69
CA ASP A 266 8.85 18.10 11.22
C ASP A 266 8.44 16.72 10.71
N VAL A 267 9.05 15.65 11.26
CA VAL A 267 8.65 14.26 10.96
C VAL A 267 7.19 13.98 11.35
N TYR A 268 6.71 14.59 12.45
CA TYR A 268 5.31 14.49 12.84
C TYR A 268 4.39 15.12 11.77
N ASP A 269 4.72 16.33 11.34
CA ASP A 269 3.94 17.06 10.34
C ASP A 269 3.93 16.30 8.99
N HIS A 270 5.07 15.75 8.56
CA HIS A 270 5.16 14.89 7.38
C HIS A 270 4.33 13.61 7.55
N THR A 271 4.35 12.99 8.72
CA THR A 271 3.53 11.80 9.00
C THR A 271 2.03 12.10 8.90
N VAL A 272 1.59 13.28 9.34
CA VAL A 272 0.19 13.73 9.19
C VAL A 272 -0.15 13.92 7.72
N GLN A 273 0.71 14.56 6.94
CA GLN A 273 0.52 14.74 5.49
C GLN A 273 0.40 13.40 4.75
N VAL A 274 1.24 12.43 5.09
CA VAL A 274 1.16 11.07 4.54
C VAL A 274 -0.20 10.41 4.86
N ILE A 275 -0.68 10.57 6.10
CA ILE A 275 -1.98 10.03 6.53
C ILE A 275 -3.11 10.66 5.71
N ASP A 276 -3.10 11.97 5.56
CA ASP A 276 -4.12 12.72 4.82
C ASP A 276 -4.13 12.31 3.34
N ALA A 277 -2.95 12.12 2.72
CA ALA A 277 -2.83 11.63 1.36
C ALA A 277 -3.40 10.20 1.19
N ILE A 278 -3.16 9.31 2.17
CA ILE A 278 -3.74 7.95 2.17
C ILE A 278 -5.27 8.02 2.25
N GLU A 279 -5.84 8.86 3.11
CA GLU A 279 -7.30 8.98 3.24
C GLU A 279 -7.91 9.57 1.97
N THR A 280 -7.30 10.61 1.37
CA THR A 280 -7.73 11.19 0.09
C THR A 280 -7.73 10.13 -1.02
N SER A 281 -6.65 9.35 -1.15
CA SER A 281 -6.56 8.27 -2.13
C SER A 281 -7.65 7.21 -1.94
N ARG A 282 -8.00 6.89 -0.70
CA ARG A 282 -9.10 5.96 -0.38
C ARG A 282 -10.47 6.49 -0.77
N GLU A 283 -10.70 7.79 -0.57
CA GLU A 283 -11.94 8.46 -0.98
C GLU A 283 -12.08 8.48 -2.50
N MET A 284 -11.01 8.82 -3.23
CA MET A 284 -10.96 8.77 -4.69
C MET A 284 -11.30 7.37 -5.23
N LEU A 285 -10.65 6.33 -4.69
CA LEU A 285 -10.93 4.93 -5.06
C LEU A 285 -12.37 4.49 -4.73
N SER A 286 -13.00 5.09 -3.71
CA SER A 286 -14.39 4.81 -3.38
C SER A 286 -15.33 5.48 -4.39
N GLY A 287 -15.05 6.73 -4.77
CA GLY A 287 -15.79 7.43 -5.83
C GLY A 287 -15.69 6.75 -7.20
N MET A 288 -14.51 6.19 -7.53
CA MET A 288 -14.33 5.43 -8.78
C MET A 288 -15.22 4.20 -8.87
N LEU A 289 -15.49 3.51 -7.74
CA LEU A 289 -16.45 2.40 -7.71
C LEU A 289 -17.86 2.86 -8.12
N ASP A 290 -18.29 4.01 -7.63
CA ASP A 290 -19.61 4.56 -7.94
C ASP A 290 -19.70 4.97 -9.42
N ILE A 291 -18.63 5.56 -9.96
CA ILE A 291 -18.53 5.89 -11.39
C ILE A 291 -18.57 4.61 -12.25
N TYR A 292 -17.85 3.54 -11.86
CA TYR A 292 -17.88 2.26 -12.55
C TYR A 292 -19.29 1.67 -12.61
N LEU A 293 -20.01 1.64 -11.49
CA LEU A 293 -21.39 1.14 -11.41
C LEU A 293 -22.34 1.98 -12.26
N SER A 294 -22.18 3.31 -12.24
CA SER A 294 -22.95 4.23 -13.08
C SER A 294 -22.69 3.99 -14.58
N SER A 295 -21.43 3.82 -14.96
CA SER A 295 -21.03 3.52 -16.34
C SER A 295 -21.60 2.18 -16.83
N LEU A 296 -21.57 1.16 -15.97
CA LEU A 296 -22.19 -0.13 -16.28
C LEU A 296 -23.70 -0.02 -16.47
N SER A 297 -24.40 0.74 -15.61
CA SER A 297 -25.82 1.01 -15.73
C SER A 297 -26.15 1.74 -17.03
N ASN A 298 -25.37 2.75 -17.39
CA ASN A 298 -25.54 3.46 -18.66
C ASN A 298 -25.38 2.53 -19.86
N ARG A 299 -24.38 1.66 -19.86
CA ARG A 299 -24.16 0.66 -20.92
C ARG A 299 -25.32 -0.33 -21.02
N LEU A 300 -25.86 -0.80 -19.92
CA LEU A 300 -27.05 -1.65 -19.89
C LEU A 300 -28.26 -0.91 -20.49
N ASN A 301 -28.45 0.35 -20.14
CA ASN A 301 -29.52 1.19 -20.70
C ASN A 301 -29.38 1.38 -22.20
N GLU A 302 -28.17 1.54 -22.73
CA GLU A 302 -27.92 1.62 -24.17
C GLU A 302 -28.28 0.31 -24.88
N ILE A 303 -27.88 -0.83 -24.33
CA ILE A 303 -28.24 -2.14 -24.87
C ILE A 303 -29.78 -2.32 -24.85
N MET A 304 -30.43 -1.96 -23.75
CA MET A 304 -31.88 -2.04 -23.60
C MET A 304 -32.59 -1.14 -24.60
N LYS A 305 -32.11 0.10 -24.84
CA LYS A 305 -32.62 1.00 -25.87
C LYS A 305 -32.54 0.33 -27.26
N PHE A 306 -31.39 -0.23 -27.62
CA PHE A 306 -31.18 -0.91 -28.90
C PHE A 306 -32.14 -2.08 -29.10
N LEU A 307 -32.27 -2.95 -28.09
CA LEU A 307 -33.21 -4.08 -28.13
C LEU A 307 -34.66 -3.61 -28.21
N THR A 308 -35.01 -2.55 -27.48
CA THR A 308 -36.36 -1.97 -27.53
C THR A 308 -36.69 -1.41 -28.91
N ILE A 309 -35.75 -0.71 -29.55
CA ILE A 309 -35.94 -0.17 -30.92
C ILE A 309 -36.21 -1.31 -31.91
N ILE A 310 -35.36 -2.37 -31.88
CA ILE A 310 -35.54 -3.52 -32.77
C ILE A 310 -36.89 -4.18 -32.50
N GLY A 311 -37.20 -4.50 -31.24
CA GLY A 311 -38.44 -5.18 -30.89
C GLY A 311 -39.68 -4.36 -31.28
N THR A 312 -39.67 -3.06 -30.98
CA THR A 312 -40.81 -2.17 -31.31
C THR A 312 -41.06 -2.05 -32.79
N ILE A 313 -40.02 -2.10 -33.63
CA ILE A 313 -40.18 -2.04 -35.11
C ILE A 313 -40.59 -3.40 -35.67
N PHE A 314 -39.89 -4.48 -35.29
CA PHE A 314 -40.07 -5.78 -35.94
C PHE A 314 -41.30 -6.55 -35.46
N ILE A 315 -41.70 -6.44 -34.18
CA ILE A 315 -42.82 -7.22 -33.62
C ILE A 315 -44.14 -6.87 -34.36
N PRO A 316 -44.53 -5.60 -34.53
CA PRO A 316 -45.75 -5.28 -35.27
C PRO A 316 -45.68 -5.67 -36.77
N LEU A 317 -44.52 -5.49 -37.40
CA LEU A 317 -44.34 -5.86 -38.81
C LEU A 317 -44.43 -7.37 -38.98
N THR A 318 -43.81 -8.15 -38.13
CA THR A 318 -43.88 -9.62 -38.14
C THR A 318 -45.32 -10.11 -37.86
N PHE A 319 -46.04 -9.43 -36.96
CA PHE A 319 -47.44 -9.72 -36.70
C PHE A 319 -48.31 -9.55 -37.96
N VAL A 320 -48.15 -8.43 -38.69
CA VAL A 320 -48.85 -8.19 -39.98
C VAL A 320 -48.50 -9.29 -40.99
N VAL A 321 -47.21 -9.59 -41.18
CA VAL A 321 -46.77 -10.66 -42.10
C VAL A 321 -47.35 -12.00 -41.67
N GLY A 322 -47.42 -12.28 -40.35
CA GLY A 322 -48.01 -13.50 -39.81
C GLY A 322 -49.49 -13.65 -40.14
N ILE A 323 -50.28 -12.56 -40.05
CA ILE A 323 -51.69 -12.57 -40.44
C ILE A 323 -51.85 -12.92 -41.91
N TYR A 324 -51.11 -12.27 -42.81
CA TYR A 324 -51.17 -12.54 -44.25
C TYR A 324 -50.50 -13.86 -44.65
N GLY A 325 -49.74 -14.49 -43.78
CA GLY A 325 -49.20 -15.83 -43.96
C GLY A 325 -50.10 -16.97 -43.46
N MET A 326 -51.26 -16.66 -42.92
CA MET A 326 -52.23 -17.68 -42.47
C MET A 326 -52.93 -18.36 -43.64
N ASN A 327 -53.20 -19.67 -43.52
CA ASN A 327 -53.86 -20.45 -44.59
C ASN A 327 -55.38 -20.52 -44.35
N PHE A 328 -56.07 -19.37 -44.40
CA PHE A 328 -57.51 -19.31 -44.38
C PHE A 328 -58.09 -19.32 -45.79
N ASP A 329 -59.17 -20.06 -46.04
CA ASP A 329 -59.80 -20.16 -47.35
C ASP A 329 -60.50 -18.84 -47.84
N ILE A 330 -60.90 -17.98 -46.89
CA ILE A 330 -61.57 -16.71 -47.16
C ILE A 330 -60.80 -15.56 -46.49
N MET A 331 -59.93 -14.95 -47.26
CA MET A 331 -59.22 -13.68 -46.91
C MET A 331 -59.52 -12.64 -48.03
N PRO A 332 -60.47 -11.72 -47.84
CA PRO A 332 -60.92 -10.80 -48.87
C PRO A 332 -59.79 -9.94 -49.45
N GLU A 333 -58.85 -9.52 -48.63
CA GLU A 333 -57.72 -8.63 -48.95
C GLU A 333 -56.71 -9.27 -49.91
N LEU A 334 -56.55 -10.61 -49.91
CA LEU A 334 -55.64 -11.32 -50.82
C LEU A 334 -56.09 -11.32 -52.24
N ARG A 335 -57.39 -11.03 -52.53
CA ARG A 335 -57.98 -10.92 -53.89
C ARG A 335 -57.81 -9.53 -54.48
N TRP A 336 -57.30 -8.54 -53.72
CA TRP A 336 -57.09 -7.20 -54.26
C TRP A 336 -55.84 -7.17 -55.16
N ARG A 337 -56.02 -6.63 -56.42
CA ARG A 337 -54.89 -6.54 -57.37
C ARG A 337 -53.71 -5.76 -56.88
N HIS A 338 -53.90 -4.78 -55.98
CA HIS A 338 -52.85 -3.94 -55.37
C HIS A 338 -52.66 -4.20 -53.88
N GLY A 339 -53.33 -5.18 -53.28
CA GLY A 339 -53.29 -5.47 -51.84
C GLY A 339 -51.88 -5.66 -51.30
N TYR A 340 -51.06 -6.46 -52.00
CA TYR A 340 -49.65 -6.69 -51.63
C TYR A 340 -48.83 -5.39 -51.53
N PHE A 341 -48.92 -4.51 -52.52
CA PHE A 341 -48.17 -3.25 -52.53
C PHE A 341 -48.67 -2.27 -51.48
N ILE A 342 -49.98 -2.25 -51.17
CA ILE A 342 -50.54 -1.42 -50.09
C ILE A 342 -50.07 -1.85 -48.72
N VAL A 343 -50.04 -3.16 -48.44
CA VAL A 343 -49.56 -3.70 -47.17
C VAL A 343 -48.05 -3.41 -46.98
N LEU A 344 -47.25 -3.65 -48.04
CA LEU A 344 -45.83 -3.33 -48.02
C LEU A 344 -45.57 -1.83 -47.79
N ALA A 345 -46.28 -0.96 -48.47
CA ALA A 345 -46.17 0.49 -48.29
C ALA A 345 -46.58 0.93 -46.87
N GLY A 346 -47.64 0.33 -46.31
CA GLY A 346 -48.10 0.57 -44.95
C GLY A 346 -47.05 0.15 -43.91
N MET A 347 -46.49 -1.03 -44.08
CA MET A 347 -45.41 -1.55 -43.21
C MET A 347 -44.18 -0.64 -43.29
N PHE A 348 -43.79 -0.20 -44.49
CA PHE A 348 -42.64 0.69 -44.67
C PHE A 348 -42.86 2.07 -44.01
N MET A 349 -44.08 2.65 -44.20
CA MET A 349 -44.46 3.90 -43.53
C MET A 349 -44.45 3.76 -42.00
N ALA A 350 -44.97 2.65 -41.48
CA ALA A 350 -44.92 2.37 -40.04
C ALA A 350 -43.49 2.29 -39.52
N ALA A 351 -42.59 1.57 -40.21
CA ALA A 351 -41.19 1.47 -39.85
C ALA A 351 -40.48 2.84 -39.83
N ILE A 352 -40.69 3.65 -40.87
CA ILE A 352 -40.12 5.00 -40.96
C ILE A 352 -40.67 5.91 -39.85
N SER A 353 -41.97 5.85 -39.58
CA SER A 353 -42.61 6.62 -38.50
C SER A 353 -42.02 6.29 -37.15
N MET A 354 -41.80 4.97 -36.86
CA MET A 354 -41.16 4.51 -35.61
C MET A 354 -39.71 4.97 -35.54
N LEU A 355 -38.93 4.88 -36.62
CA LEU A 355 -37.54 5.38 -36.65
C LEU A 355 -37.47 6.89 -36.38
N PHE A 356 -38.38 7.66 -37.01
CA PHE A 356 -38.49 9.10 -36.79
C PHE A 356 -38.84 9.43 -35.33
N TYR A 357 -39.77 8.68 -34.74
CA TYR A 357 -40.11 8.80 -33.32
C TYR A 357 -38.91 8.57 -32.42
N PHE A 358 -38.14 7.47 -32.62
CA PHE A 358 -36.93 7.18 -31.82
C PHE A 358 -35.85 8.24 -32.02
N ARG A 359 -35.64 8.73 -33.24
CA ARG A 359 -34.71 9.83 -33.51
C ARG A 359 -35.12 11.12 -32.77
N ARG A 360 -36.42 11.46 -32.75
CA ARG A 360 -36.94 12.61 -32.00
C ARG A 360 -36.75 12.44 -30.49
N LYS A 361 -36.82 11.24 -29.98
CA LYS A 361 -36.53 10.89 -28.59
C LYS A 361 -35.04 10.82 -28.25
N LYS A 362 -34.15 11.04 -29.22
CA LYS A 362 -32.67 10.91 -29.06
C LYS A 362 -32.25 9.51 -28.60
N TRP A 363 -32.95 8.48 -29.04
CA TRP A 363 -32.56 7.10 -28.78
C TRP A 363 -31.64 6.57 -29.89
N ILE A 364 -31.68 7.19 -31.03
CA ILE A 364 -30.80 7.01 -32.21
C ILE A 364 -30.18 8.36 -32.56
#